data_15be566c02576e9dc91d1633a21d3516
#
_entry.id   15be566c02576e9dc91d1633a21d3516
#
_cell.length_a   1.000
_cell.length_b   1.000
_cell.length_c   1.000
_cell.angle_alpha   90.00
_cell.angle_beta   90.00
_cell.angle_gamma   90.00
#
_symmetry.space_group_name_H-M   'P 1'
#
loop_
_entity.id
_entity.type
_entity.pdbx_description
1 polymer ?
#
loop_
_entity_poly.entity_id
_entity_poly.type
_entity_poly.pdbx_seq_one_letter_code
_entity_poly.pdbx_strand_id
1 'polypeptide(L)'
;MHFPVWFKWIAFFIVIFTSLILPIIFLEPSFSEYGKTLMEWSKGNSFFISLLVILALTADVFLPVPNGLTNTLAGVALGWPIASLVVWIGLNLGAIFGYCVGRFFGRPIAKFIVGEKDLNDAEKSSKNFDVIGLILSRPVPAFAELFTLAAGITKMNFFKF
;
A
#
# COMPACT_ATOMS: atom_id res chain seq x y z
N MET A 1 -23.57 -3.89 31.23
CA MET A 1 -22.48 -4.88 31.35
C MET A 1 -21.21 -4.25 30.81
N HIS A 2 -20.26 -3.87 31.69
CA HIS A 2 -18.95 -3.34 31.29
C HIS A 2 -18.02 -4.55 31.10
N PHE A 3 -17.79 -4.91 29.85
CA PHE A 3 -16.76 -5.91 29.56
C PHE A 3 -15.37 -5.36 29.95
N PRO A 4 -14.52 -6.15 30.59
CA PRO A 4 -13.19 -5.74 30.99
C PRO A 4 -12.34 -5.38 29.75
N VAL A 5 -11.43 -4.44 29.92
CA VAL A 5 -10.63 -3.87 28.80
C VAL A 5 -9.88 -4.97 28.01
N TRP A 6 -9.36 -5.98 28.71
CA TRP A 6 -8.66 -7.09 28.07
C TRP A 6 -9.56 -7.94 27.15
N PHE A 7 -10.85 -8.08 27.46
CA PHE A 7 -11.82 -8.76 26.60
C PHE A 7 -12.06 -8.01 25.29
N LYS A 8 -12.07 -6.69 25.32
CA LYS A 8 -12.18 -5.86 24.11
C LYS A 8 -10.96 -6.03 23.19
N TRP A 9 -9.78 -6.10 23.77
CA TRP A 9 -8.54 -6.35 23.02
C TRP A 9 -8.50 -7.76 22.40
N ILE A 10 -8.91 -8.78 23.14
CA ILE A 10 -9.00 -10.14 22.61
C ILE A 10 -10.00 -10.21 21.47
N ALA A 11 -11.20 -9.64 21.64
CA ALA A 11 -12.21 -9.61 20.59
C ALA A 11 -11.70 -8.86 19.35
N PHE A 12 -11.01 -7.74 19.54
CA PHE A 12 -10.38 -6.98 18.45
C PHE A 12 -9.34 -7.81 17.68
N PHE A 13 -8.45 -8.49 18.39
CA PHE A 13 -7.46 -9.36 17.77
C PHE A 13 -8.09 -10.57 17.06
N ILE A 14 -9.13 -11.19 17.63
CA ILE A 14 -9.87 -12.26 16.98
C ILE A 14 -10.51 -11.77 15.67
N VAL A 15 -11.16 -10.62 15.69
CA VAL A 15 -11.80 -10.06 14.48
C VAL A 15 -10.76 -9.78 13.40
N ILE A 16 -9.63 -9.15 13.76
CA ILE A 16 -8.54 -8.90 12.80
C ILE A 16 -7.98 -10.21 12.26
N PHE A 17 -7.67 -11.18 13.14
CA PHE A 17 -7.08 -12.46 12.74
C PHE A 17 -8.04 -13.25 11.84
N THR A 18 -9.32 -13.27 12.18
CA THR A 18 -10.35 -13.92 11.36
C THR A 18 -10.52 -13.20 10.02
N SER A 19 -10.53 -11.88 10.01
CA SER A 19 -10.63 -11.08 8.79
C SER A 19 -9.44 -11.27 7.83
N LEU A 20 -8.24 -11.57 8.36
CA LEU A 20 -7.05 -11.85 7.56
C LEU A 20 -6.99 -13.31 7.09
N ILE A 21 -7.33 -14.27 7.96
CA ILE A 21 -7.17 -15.70 7.66
C ILE A 21 -8.31 -16.24 6.83
N LEU A 22 -9.55 -15.79 7.08
CA LEU A 22 -10.73 -16.32 6.40
C LEU A 22 -10.67 -16.15 4.87
N PRO A 23 -10.28 -14.99 4.33
CA PRO A 23 -10.07 -14.85 2.90
C PRO A 23 -8.98 -15.76 2.34
N ILE A 24 -7.88 -15.99 3.10
CA ILE A 24 -6.78 -16.86 2.66
C ILE A 24 -7.28 -18.28 2.49
N ILE A 25 -8.00 -18.83 3.47
CA ILE A 25 -8.53 -20.20 3.42
C ILE A 25 -9.51 -20.40 2.26
N PHE A 26 -10.39 -19.43 2.03
CA PHE A 26 -11.37 -19.51 0.94
C PHE A 26 -10.78 -19.30 -0.45
N LEU A 27 -9.67 -18.56 -0.55
CA LEU A 27 -9.03 -18.24 -1.83
C LEU A 27 -7.93 -19.25 -2.21
N GLU A 28 -7.43 -20.05 -1.24
CA GLU A 28 -6.32 -21.00 -1.44
C GLU A 28 -6.52 -21.99 -2.61
N PRO A 29 -7.69 -22.64 -2.80
CA PRO A 29 -7.89 -23.55 -3.93
C PRO A 29 -7.84 -22.84 -5.28
N SER A 30 -8.48 -21.67 -5.38
CA SER A 30 -8.46 -20.82 -6.59
C SER A 30 -7.06 -20.28 -6.87
N PHE A 31 -6.29 -19.99 -5.83
CA PHE A 31 -4.94 -19.47 -5.91
C PHE A 31 -3.96 -20.39 -6.59
N SER A 32 -4.02 -21.69 -6.28
CA SER A 32 -3.12 -22.69 -6.86
C SER A 32 -3.39 -22.88 -8.37
N GLU A 33 -4.64 -22.77 -8.77
CA GLU A 33 -5.06 -22.92 -10.16
C GLU A 33 -4.68 -21.68 -10.99
N TYR A 34 -4.98 -20.48 -10.48
CA TYR A 34 -4.55 -19.22 -11.08
C TYR A 34 -3.03 -19.10 -11.15
N GLY A 35 -2.32 -19.54 -10.12
CA GLY A 35 -0.86 -19.55 -10.08
C GLY A 35 -0.26 -20.43 -11.18
N LYS A 36 -0.81 -21.63 -11.41
CA LYS A 36 -0.37 -22.53 -12.50
C LYS A 36 -0.63 -21.92 -13.87
N THR A 37 -1.82 -21.41 -14.09
CA THR A 37 -2.20 -20.76 -15.36
C THR A 37 -1.32 -19.54 -15.64
N LEU A 38 -1.05 -18.71 -14.64
CA LEU A 38 -0.12 -17.58 -14.74
C LEU A 38 1.31 -18.04 -15.04
N MET A 39 1.77 -19.12 -14.41
CA MET A 39 3.10 -19.67 -14.61
C MET A 39 3.27 -20.22 -16.04
N GLU A 40 2.25 -20.87 -16.58
CA GLU A 40 2.26 -21.33 -17.97
C GLU A 40 2.24 -20.16 -18.96
N TRP A 41 1.41 -19.18 -18.70
CA TRP A 41 1.30 -17.98 -19.53
C TRP A 41 2.56 -17.09 -19.46
N SER A 42 3.24 -17.05 -18.32
CA SER A 42 4.45 -16.24 -18.11
C SER A 42 5.67 -16.72 -18.90
N LYS A 43 5.74 -18.02 -19.25
CA LYS A 43 6.87 -18.60 -19.99
C LYS A 43 7.16 -17.94 -21.35
N GLY A 44 6.16 -17.24 -21.92
CA GLY A 44 6.32 -16.46 -23.15
C GLY A 44 6.12 -14.95 -22.99
N ASN A 45 5.67 -14.49 -21.83
CA ASN A 45 5.15 -13.13 -21.63
C ASN A 45 5.68 -12.43 -20.36
N SER A 46 6.88 -12.79 -19.89
CA SER A 46 7.45 -12.25 -18.64
C SER A 46 7.50 -10.71 -18.61
N PHE A 47 7.77 -10.07 -19.73
CA PHE A 47 7.76 -8.62 -19.84
C PHE A 47 6.37 -8.04 -19.60
N PHE A 48 5.34 -8.62 -20.19
CA PHE A 48 3.97 -8.16 -20.06
C PHE A 48 3.46 -8.35 -18.62
N ILE A 49 3.79 -9.48 -17.98
CA ILE A 49 3.47 -9.73 -16.57
C ILE A 49 4.16 -8.72 -15.65
N SER A 50 5.44 -8.43 -15.91
CA SER A 50 6.17 -7.40 -15.15
C SER A 50 5.49 -6.05 -15.24
N LEU A 51 5.06 -5.67 -16.44
CA LEU A 51 4.33 -4.41 -16.66
C LEU A 51 3.00 -4.37 -15.92
N LEU A 52 2.22 -5.46 -15.95
CA LEU A 52 0.94 -5.58 -15.23
C LEU A 52 1.14 -5.47 -13.72
N VAL A 53 2.15 -6.13 -13.16
CA VAL A 53 2.47 -6.06 -11.73
C VAL A 53 2.85 -4.64 -11.33
N ILE A 54 3.70 -3.97 -12.11
CA ILE A 54 4.09 -2.58 -11.86
C ILE A 54 2.85 -1.67 -11.89
N LEU A 55 2.00 -1.81 -12.90
CA LEU A 55 0.78 -1.01 -13.03
C LEU A 55 -0.20 -1.26 -11.88
N ALA A 56 -0.41 -2.52 -11.49
CA ALA A 56 -1.29 -2.89 -10.38
C ALA A 56 -0.79 -2.27 -9.06
N LEU A 57 0.51 -2.41 -8.74
CA LEU A 57 1.09 -1.85 -7.53
C LEU A 57 1.16 -0.32 -7.55
N THR A 58 1.30 0.29 -8.72
CA THR A 58 1.24 1.75 -8.87
C THR A 58 -0.19 2.27 -8.67
N ALA A 59 -1.20 1.51 -9.13
CA ALA A 59 -2.61 1.85 -8.99
C ALA A 59 -3.17 1.59 -7.59
N ASP A 60 -2.44 0.89 -6.72
CA ASP A 60 -2.84 0.51 -5.36
C ASP A 60 -3.25 1.71 -4.49
N VAL A 61 -2.69 2.88 -4.74
CA VAL A 61 -3.09 4.13 -4.06
C VAL A 61 -4.58 4.45 -4.25
N PHE A 62 -5.21 4.00 -5.32
CA PHE A 62 -6.63 4.23 -5.63
C PHE A 62 -7.49 2.99 -5.56
N LEU A 63 -6.94 1.87 -5.96
CA LEU A 63 -7.61 0.59 -6.01
C LEU A 63 -7.00 -0.29 -4.92
N PRO A 64 -7.76 -0.77 -3.93
CA PRO A 64 -7.21 -1.63 -2.88
C PRO A 64 -6.74 -2.96 -3.49
N VAL A 65 -5.52 -2.95 -4.03
CA VAL A 65 -4.86 -4.14 -4.58
C VAL A 65 -4.25 -4.91 -3.42
N PRO A 66 -4.59 -6.19 -3.22
CA PRO A 66 -3.98 -6.99 -2.17
C PRO A 66 -2.51 -7.25 -2.48
N ASN A 67 -1.62 -6.40 -1.95
CA ASN A 67 -0.17 -6.43 -2.20
C ASN A 67 0.46 -7.79 -1.95
N GLY A 68 0.08 -8.48 -0.88
CA GLY A 68 0.57 -9.82 -0.57
C GLY A 68 0.28 -10.82 -1.69
N LEU A 69 -0.93 -10.75 -2.25
CA LEU A 69 -1.37 -11.58 -3.36
C LEU A 69 -0.58 -11.28 -4.63
N THR A 70 -0.51 -10.01 -5.00
CA THR A 70 0.19 -9.55 -6.19
C THR A 70 1.67 -9.92 -6.14
N ASN A 71 2.32 -9.76 -4.99
CA ASN A 71 3.72 -10.12 -4.78
C ASN A 71 3.95 -11.63 -4.91
N THR A 72 3.04 -12.44 -4.35
CA THR A 72 3.13 -13.92 -4.44
C THR A 72 2.96 -14.37 -5.88
N LEU A 73 1.96 -13.86 -6.59
CA LEU A 73 1.75 -14.19 -8.00
C LEU A 73 2.91 -13.74 -8.89
N ALA A 74 3.47 -12.56 -8.64
CA ALA A 74 4.67 -12.10 -9.33
C ALA A 74 5.85 -13.05 -9.08
N GLY A 75 6.04 -13.51 -7.83
CA GLY A 75 7.08 -14.49 -7.47
C GLY A 75 6.93 -15.81 -8.19
N VAL A 76 5.70 -16.33 -8.29
CA VAL A 76 5.39 -17.59 -9.02
C VAL A 76 5.61 -17.43 -10.50
N ALA A 77 5.18 -16.31 -11.11
CA ALA A 77 5.22 -16.09 -12.55
C ALA A 77 6.61 -15.72 -13.10
N LEU A 78 7.35 -14.86 -12.38
CA LEU A 78 8.61 -14.28 -12.85
C LEU A 78 9.85 -14.91 -12.21
N GLY A 79 9.66 -15.69 -11.13
CA GLY A 79 10.74 -16.11 -10.25
C GLY A 79 11.21 -15.01 -9.31
N TRP A 80 11.79 -15.41 -8.16
CA TRP A 80 12.09 -14.49 -7.07
C TRP A 80 13.00 -13.29 -7.44
N PRO A 81 14.05 -13.41 -8.29
CA PRO A 81 14.93 -12.28 -8.55
C PRO A 81 14.24 -11.17 -9.35
N ILE A 82 13.53 -11.57 -10.44
CA ILE A 82 12.83 -10.61 -11.31
C ILE A 82 11.62 -10.04 -10.60
N ALA A 83 10.85 -10.88 -9.90
CA ALA A 83 9.70 -10.45 -9.15
C ALA A 83 10.06 -9.41 -8.08
N SER A 84 11.14 -9.62 -7.33
CA SER A 84 11.60 -8.66 -6.31
C SER A 84 11.89 -7.29 -6.90
N LEU A 85 12.53 -7.25 -8.05
CA LEU A 85 12.87 -6.00 -8.73
C LEU A 85 11.63 -5.30 -9.30
N VAL A 86 10.73 -6.06 -9.91
CA VAL A 86 9.47 -5.57 -10.48
C VAL A 86 8.56 -5.02 -9.38
N VAL A 87 8.41 -5.74 -8.27
CA VAL A 87 7.62 -5.32 -7.11
C VAL A 87 8.23 -4.07 -6.48
N TRP A 88 9.55 -4.05 -6.31
CA TRP A 88 10.23 -2.87 -5.78
C TRP A 88 9.99 -1.63 -6.64
N ILE A 89 10.08 -1.74 -7.96
CA ILE A 89 9.78 -0.65 -8.90
C ILE A 89 8.30 -0.23 -8.76
N GLY A 90 7.37 -1.18 -8.78
CA GLY A 90 5.94 -0.89 -8.66
C GLY A 90 5.56 -0.15 -7.39
N LEU A 91 6.06 -0.60 -6.23
CA LEU A 91 5.82 0.04 -4.94
C LEU A 91 6.42 1.45 -4.85
N ASN A 92 7.62 1.66 -5.41
CA ASN A 92 8.21 3.00 -5.44
C ASN A 92 7.45 3.94 -6.37
N LEU A 93 7.04 3.48 -7.56
CA LEU A 93 6.20 4.27 -8.46
C LEU A 93 4.84 4.58 -7.82
N GLY A 94 4.22 3.63 -7.13
CA GLY A 94 3.00 3.84 -6.37
C GLY A 94 3.15 4.92 -5.30
N ALA A 95 4.25 4.87 -4.52
CA ALA A 95 4.54 5.88 -3.52
C ALA A 95 4.74 7.28 -4.14
N ILE A 96 5.51 7.38 -5.23
CA ILE A 96 5.71 8.65 -5.96
C ILE A 96 4.37 9.17 -6.50
N PHE A 97 3.56 8.29 -7.07
CA PHE A 97 2.26 8.65 -7.60
C PHE A 97 1.31 9.13 -6.50
N GLY A 98 1.25 8.43 -5.36
CA GLY A 98 0.49 8.85 -4.18
C GLY A 98 0.92 10.22 -3.67
N TYR A 99 2.23 10.46 -3.59
CA TYR A 99 2.77 11.78 -3.24
C TYR A 99 2.33 12.86 -4.23
N CYS A 100 2.43 12.63 -5.53
CA CYS A 100 2.00 13.58 -6.56
C CYS A 100 0.50 13.88 -6.46
N VAL A 101 -0.32 12.85 -6.29
CA VAL A 101 -1.76 13.01 -6.12
C VAL A 101 -2.08 13.82 -4.86
N GLY A 102 -1.45 13.49 -3.74
CA GLY A 102 -1.57 14.28 -2.51
C GLY A 102 -1.20 15.75 -2.72
N ARG A 103 -0.13 16.00 -3.46
CA ARG A 103 0.39 17.35 -3.69
C ARG A 103 -0.49 18.19 -4.62
N PHE A 104 -0.94 17.61 -5.73
CA PHE A 104 -1.67 18.34 -6.77
C PHE A 104 -3.17 18.37 -6.54
N PHE A 105 -3.74 17.27 -6.07
CA PHE A 105 -5.19 17.12 -5.89
C PHE A 105 -5.60 17.14 -4.40
N GLY A 106 -4.85 16.50 -3.54
CA GLY A 106 -5.20 16.39 -2.12
C GLY A 106 -5.08 17.73 -1.39
N ARG A 107 -4.07 18.54 -1.72
CA ARG A 107 -3.84 19.83 -1.06
C ARG A 107 -4.99 20.85 -1.28
N PRO A 108 -5.50 21.09 -2.49
CA PRO A 108 -6.66 21.97 -2.69
C PRO A 108 -7.89 21.52 -1.91
N ILE A 109 -8.15 20.19 -1.88
CA ILE A 109 -9.25 19.59 -1.14
C ILE A 109 -9.05 19.77 0.35
N ALA A 110 -7.86 19.47 0.87
CA ALA A 110 -7.53 19.65 2.29
C ALA A 110 -7.68 21.11 2.71
N LYS A 111 -7.20 22.07 1.89
CA LYS A 111 -7.37 23.51 2.14
C LYS A 111 -8.84 23.92 2.21
N PHE A 112 -9.70 23.31 1.39
CA PHE A 112 -11.14 23.58 1.40
C PHE A 112 -11.84 23.01 2.64
N ILE A 113 -11.42 21.83 3.13
CA ILE A 113 -12.06 21.13 4.26
C ILE A 113 -11.59 21.67 5.61
N VAL A 114 -10.28 21.77 5.84
CA VAL A 114 -9.71 22.15 7.15
C VAL A 114 -9.29 23.62 7.24
N GLY A 115 -9.21 24.30 6.10
CA GLY A 115 -8.77 25.68 6.04
C GLY A 115 -7.24 25.83 5.90
N GLU A 116 -6.82 27.03 5.50
CA GLU A 116 -5.41 27.32 5.21
C GLU A 116 -4.53 27.36 6.46
N LYS A 117 -5.09 27.82 7.59
CA LYS A 117 -4.37 27.93 8.86
C LYS A 117 -3.97 26.56 9.39
N ASP A 118 -4.96 25.66 9.52
CA ASP A 118 -4.74 24.32 10.08
C ASP A 118 -3.86 23.48 9.16
N LEU A 119 -4.00 23.66 7.84
CA LEU A 119 -3.11 23.02 6.86
C LEU A 119 -1.66 23.49 6.98
N ASN A 120 -1.43 24.81 7.21
CA ASN A 120 -0.09 25.35 7.42
C ASN A 120 0.52 24.91 8.75
N ASP A 121 -0.27 24.74 9.79
CA ASP A 121 0.19 24.21 11.07
C ASP A 121 0.51 22.71 10.98
N ALA A 122 -0.27 21.93 10.24
CA ALA A 122 0.06 20.56 9.89
C ALA A 122 1.36 20.47 9.06
N GLU A 123 1.57 21.38 8.11
CA GLU A 123 2.80 21.46 7.31
C GLU A 123 4.04 21.77 8.16
N LYS A 124 3.93 22.66 9.15
CA LYS A 124 5.01 22.93 10.11
C LYS A 124 5.31 21.73 10.99
N SER A 125 4.27 21.06 11.47
CA SER A 125 4.40 19.87 12.31
C SER A 125 5.00 18.69 11.55
N SER A 126 4.66 18.53 10.25
CA SER A 126 5.17 17.46 9.41
C SER A 126 6.67 17.55 9.14
N LYS A 127 7.27 18.74 9.27
CA LYS A 127 8.74 18.91 9.18
C LYS A 127 9.50 18.13 10.25
N ASN A 128 8.85 17.83 11.37
CA ASN A 128 9.42 17.03 12.47
C ASN A 128 9.11 15.53 12.33
N PHE A 129 8.19 15.14 11.44
CA PHE A 129 7.79 13.75 11.18
C PHE A 129 8.50 13.12 9.97
N ASP A 130 9.63 13.61 9.60
CA ASP A 130 10.42 13.29 8.43
C ASP A 130 10.53 11.78 8.08
N VAL A 131 11.76 11.30 7.96
CA VAL A 131 12.14 9.93 7.54
C VAL A 131 11.66 8.86 8.53
N ILE A 132 11.63 9.17 9.84
CA ILE A 132 11.20 8.22 10.88
C ILE A 132 9.71 7.85 10.71
N GLY A 133 8.85 8.83 10.47
CA GLY A 133 7.43 8.59 10.24
C GLY A 133 7.19 7.74 8.98
N LEU A 134 7.97 7.97 7.94
CA LEU A 134 7.91 7.20 6.70
C LEU A 134 8.36 5.75 6.91
N ILE A 135 9.43 5.51 7.65
CA ILE A 135 9.90 4.16 8.00
C ILE A 135 8.87 3.44 8.86
N LEU A 136 8.33 4.11 9.89
CA LEU A 136 7.34 3.52 10.80
C LEU A 136 5.97 3.27 10.15
N SER A 137 5.66 3.92 9.04
CA SER A 137 4.41 3.67 8.29
C SER A 137 4.47 2.38 7.46
N ARG A 138 5.66 1.90 7.07
CA ARG A 138 5.85 0.78 6.15
C ARG A 138 5.34 -0.58 6.63
N PRO A 139 5.41 -0.95 7.93
CA PRO A 139 4.89 -2.24 8.41
C PRO A 139 3.38 -2.43 8.22
N VAL A 140 2.62 -1.33 8.10
CA VAL A 140 1.17 -1.39 7.91
C VAL A 140 0.82 -0.77 6.56
N PRO A 141 0.40 -1.56 5.55
CA PRO A 141 0.19 -1.09 4.18
C PRO A 141 -0.69 0.15 4.08
N ALA A 142 -1.86 0.15 4.73
CA ALA A 142 -2.78 1.29 4.72
C ALA A 142 -2.14 2.59 5.26
N PHE A 143 -1.26 2.50 6.27
CA PHE A 143 -0.53 3.67 6.77
C PHE A 143 0.53 4.16 5.78
N ALA A 144 1.17 3.26 5.05
CA ALA A 144 2.14 3.63 4.02
C ALA A 144 1.49 4.47 2.92
N GLU A 145 0.32 4.06 2.44
CA GLU A 145 -0.44 4.76 1.41
C GLU A 145 -0.95 6.13 1.89
N LEU A 146 -1.57 6.16 3.09
CA LEU A 146 -2.02 7.40 3.71
C LEU A 146 -0.85 8.37 3.94
N PHE A 147 0.33 7.85 4.32
CA PHE A 147 1.50 8.67 4.55
C PHE A 147 2.05 9.28 3.26
N THR A 148 2.02 8.55 2.14
CA THR A 148 2.43 9.09 0.84
C THR A 148 1.53 10.25 0.40
N LEU A 149 0.22 10.10 0.56
CA LEU A 149 -0.75 11.17 0.30
C LEU A 149 -0.53 12.37 1.23
N ALA A 150 -0.38 12.12 2.54
CA ALA A 150 -0.16 13.16 3.54
C ALA A 150 1.14 13.93 3.29
N ALA A 151 2.22 13.25 2.92
CA ALA A 151 3.49 13.86 2.55
C ALA A 151 3.34 14.80 1.33
N GLY A 152 2.52 14.40 0.36
CA GLY A 152 2.17 15.26 -0.78
C GLY A 152 1.36 16.49 -0.38
N ILE A 153 0.30 16.31 0.43
CA ILE A 153 -0.58 17.38 0.93
C ILE A 153 0.22 18.43 1.73
N THR A 154 1.11 17.98 2.63
CA THR A 154 1.93 18.84 3.49
C THR A 154 3.18 19.40 2.80
N LYS A 155 3.34 19.18 1.49
CA LYS A 155 4.51 19.64 0.70
C LYS A 155 5.85 19.19 1.28
N MET A 156 5.92 17.99 1.84
CA MET A 156 7.19 17.40 2.24
C MET A 156 8.20 17.46 1.09
N ASN A 157 9.48 17.68 1.38
CA ASN A 157 10.50 17.72 0.33
C ASN A 157 10.60 16.33 -0.33
N PHE A 158 10.49 16.28 -1.65
CA PHE A 158 10.54 15.05 -2.42
C PHE A 158 11.85 14.25 -2.19
N PHE A 159 12.98 14.92 -2.01
CA PHE A 159 14.26 14.26 -1.73
C PHE A 159 14.37 13.67 -0.32
N LYS A 160 13.44 14.03 0.57
CA LYS A 160 13.34 13.45 1.91
C LYS A 160 12.26 12.37 2.00
N PHE A 161 11.37 12.30 1.00
CA PHE A 161 10.32 11.32 0.85
C PHE A 161 10.88 10.02 0.23
#